data_73ed1cabfe478417fdebe1a01cbca4a9
#
_entry.id   73ed1cabfe478417fdebe1a01cbca4a9
#
_cell.length_a   1.000
_cell.length_b   1.000
_cell.length_c   1.000
_cell.angle_alpha   90.00
_cell.angle_beta   90.00
_cell.angle_gamma   90.00
#
_symmetry.space_group_name_H-M   'P 1'
#
loop_
_entity.id
_entity.type
_entity.pdbx_description
1 polymer ?
#
loop_
_entity_poly.entity_id
_entity_poly.type
_entity_poly.pdbx_seq_one_letter_code
_entity_poly.pdbx_strand_id
1 'polypeptide(L)'
;MKSSGWSVERPLRIAVVGSSEATPQEEAWAYTVGRRLAEAGAVVICGGRGGVMEAVCRGAVEAGGLTVGILPGSDPAEANPYVRLPLPTGLGEARNALVVRAAEAVIAIGGEFGTLSEIALALKWGIPVIGLGTWTLHRPGITVPMETVSSPEEAVARALARARARHALAS
;
A
#
# COMPACT_ATOMS: atom_id res chain seq x y z
N MET A 1 -11.27 22.56 33.42
CA MET A 1 -11.99 22.27 32.18
C MET A 1 -11.59 20.88 31.73
N LYS A 2 -12.48 19.90 31.84
CA LYS A 2 -12.21 18.56 31.25
C LYS A 2 -12.37 18.69 29.74
N SER A 3 -11.28 18.55 29.01
CA SER A 3 -11.34 18.36 27.57
C SER A 3 -12.18 17.12 27.30
N SER A 4 -13.34 17.29 26.68
CA SER A 4 -14.14 16.20 26.17
C SER A 4 -13.32 15.54 25.05
N GLY A 5 -12.51 14.54 25.43
CA GLY A 5 -11.62 13.84 24.51
C GLY A 5 -12.42 12.93 23.58
N TRP A 6 -12.85 13.47 22.47
CA TRP A 6 -13.19 12.67 21.32
C TRP A 6 -11.88 12.25 20.66
N SER A 7 -11.28 11.15 21.10
CA SER A 7 -10.20 10.52 20.34
C SER A 7 -10.82 9.63 19.27
N VAL A 8 -10.83 10.10 18.04
CA VAL A 8 -11.15 9.25 16.90
C VAL A 8 -9.95 8.35 16.67
N GLU A 9 -10.10 7.07 16.97
CA GLU A 9 -9.08 6.07 16.62
C GLU A 9 -8.97 6.01 15.08
N ARG A 10 -7.80 6.36 14.58
CA ARG A 10 -7.55 6.36 13.13
C ARG A 10 -7.04 5.01 12.70
N PRO A 11 -7.64 4.38 11.67
CA PRO A 11 -7.12 3.13 11.14
C PRO A 11 -5.74 3.31 10.53
N LEU A 12 -4.91 2.27 10.59
CA LEU A 12 -3.64 2.25 9.86
C LEU A 12 -3.90 2.27 8.36
N ARG A 13 -3.06 2.98 7.63
CA ARG A 13 -3.09 3.07 6.17
C ARG A 13 -1.88 2.34 5.61
N ILE A 14 -2.13 1.32 4.81
CA ILE A 14 -1.08 0.52 4.17
C ILE A 14 -1.20 0.68 2.66
N ALA A 15 -0.16 1.17 2.02
CA ALA A 15 -0.08 1.20 0.58
C ALA A 15 0.33 -0.16 0.05
N VAL A 16 -0.34 -0.61 -1.00
CA VAL A 16 0.05 -1.82 -1.73
C VAL A 16 0.34 -1.41 -3.17
N VAL A 17 1.56 -1.63 -3.59
CA VAL A 17 2.09 -1.23 -4.90
C VAL A 17 2.54 -2.45 -5.69
N GLY A 18 2.40 -2.39 -7.00
CA GLY A 18 2.75 -3.47 -7.92
C GLY A 18 2.30 -3.16 -9.34
N SER A 19 2.52 -4.08 -10.25
CA SER A 19 2.22 -3.90 -11.66
C SER A 19 0.72 -3.86 -11.94
N SER A 20 0.33 -3.04 -12.93
CA SER A 20 -1.00 -3.10 -13.55
C SER A 20 -1.21 -4.35 -14.40
N GLU A 21 -0.12 -5.00 -14.80
CA GLU A 21 -0.09 -6.31 -15.46
C GLU A 21 0.61 -7.31 -14.54
N ALA A 22 -0.17 -8.02 -13.73
CA ALA A 22 0.34 -8.94 -12.73
C ALA A 22 0.29 -10.39 -13.22
N THR A 23 1.25 -11.19 -12.73
CA THR A 23 1.20 -12.64 -12.91
C THR A 23 0.09 -13.23 -12.02
N PRO A 24 -0.41 -14.45 -12.32
CA PRO A 24 -1.37 -15.12 -11.46
C PRO A 24 -0.92 -15.26 -10.00
N GLN A 25 0.38 -15.47 -9.78
CA GLN A 25 0.97 -15.53 -8.44
C GLN A 25 0.91 -14.19 -7.72
N GLU A 26 1.26 -13.11 -8.41
CA GLU A 26 1.21 -11.75 -7.85
C GLU A 26 -0.23 -11.34 -7.51
N GLU A 27 -1.19 -11.68 -8.37
CA GLU A 27 -2.62 -11.46 -8.09
C GLU A 27 -3.10 -12.24 -6.87
N ALA A 28 -2.71 -13.51 -6.73
CA ALA A 28 -3.05 -14.34 -5.59
C ALA A 28 -2.46 -13.78 -4.29
N TRP A 29 -1.23 -13.33 -4.32
CA TRP A 29 -0.58 -12.65 -3.18
C TRP A 29 -1.28 -11.35 -2.81
N ALA A 30 -1.57 -10.52 -3.81
CA ALA A 30 -2.25 -9.23 -3.60
C ALA A 30 -3.64 -9.41 -3.01
N TYR A 31 -4.41 -10.38 -3.50
CA TYR A 31 -5.72 -10.73 -2.95
C TYR A 31 -5.63 -11.11 -1.47
N THR A 32 -4.69 -11.98 -1.11
CA THR A 32 -4.48 -12.40 0.28
C THR A 32 -4.04 -11.23 1.16
N VAL A 33 -3.14 -10.40 0.66
CA VAL A 33 -2.71 -9.17 1.37
C VAL A 33 -3.90 -8.26 1.65
N GLY A 34 -4.72 -7.98 0.66
CA GLY A 34 -5.90 -7.12 0.81
C GLY A 34 -6.89 -7.66 1.85
N ARG A 35 -7.19 -8.94 1.76
CA ARG A 35 -8.05 -9.63 2.70
C ARG A 35 -7.53 -9.53 4.15
N ARG A 36 -6.25 -9.84 4.36
CA ARG A 36 -5.61 -9.80 5.68
C ARG A 36 -5.52 -8.40 6.27
N LEU A 37 -5.25 -7.40 5.44
CA LEU A 37 -5.25 -5.99 5.86
C LEU A 37 -6.64 -5.56 6.34
N ALA A 38 -7.67 -5.91 5.59
CA ALA A 38 -9.06 -5.60 5.96
C ALA A 38 -9.48 -6.31 7.26
N GLU A 39 -9.14 -7.58 7.43
CA GLU A 39 -9.38 -8.34 8.67
C GLU A 39 -8.71 -7.70 9.89
N ALA A 40 -7.56 -7.04 9.69
CA ALA A 40 -6.86 -6.28 10.73
C ALA A 40 -7.38 -4.84 10.92
N GLY A 41 -8.40 -4.42 10.19
CA GLY A 41 -8.98 -3.09 10.28
C GLY A 41 -8.16 -1.99 9.60
N ALA A 42 -7.16 -2.36 8.79
CA ALA A 42 -6.35 -1.39 8.05
C ALA A 42 -7.05 -0.94 6.75
N VAL A 43 -6.74 0.29 6.33
CA VAL A 43 -7.17 0.85 5.05
C VAL A 43 -6.14 0.53 3.99
N VAL A 44 -6.58 0.01 2.85
CA VAL A 44 -5.73 -0.23 1.68
C VAL A 44 -5.66 1.04 0.83
N ILE A 45 -4.44 1.51 0.58
CA ILE A 45 -4.16 2.61 -0.36
C ILE A 45 -3.47 2.01 -1.57
N CYS A 46 -3.91 2.34 -2.77
CA CYS A 46 -3.25 1.91 -4.01
C CYS A 46 -3.44 2.93 -5.14
N GLY A 47 -2.87 2.63 -6.29
CA GLY A 47 -3.04 3.47 -7.48
C GLY A 47 -4.39 3.32 -8.19
N GLY A 48 -5.23 2.42 -7.74
CA GLY A 48 -6.62 2.31 -8.19
C GLY A 48 -6.85 1.68 -9.57
N ARG A 49 -5.82 1.11 -10.20
CA ARG A 49 -5.91 0.53 -11.56
C ARG A 49 -5.97 -1.00 -11.51
N GLY A 50 -5.46 -1.67 -12.53
CA GLY A 50 -5.52 -3.13 -12.68
C GLY A 50 -4.41 -3.91 -11.97
N GLY A 51 -4.32 -5.19 -12.25
CA GLY A 51 -3.27 -6.07 -11.76
C GLY A 51 -3.26 -6.21 -10.23
N VAL A 52 -2.12 -5.95 -9.62
CA VAL A 52 -1.95 -5.99 -8.16
C VAL A 52 -2.94 -5.06 -7.44
N MET A 53 -3.17 -3.88 -7.98
CA MET A 53 -4.09 -2.88 -7.40
C MET A 53 -5.53 -3.38 -7.36
N GLU A 54 -6.00 -4.01 -8.42
CA GLU A 54 -7.34 -4.58 -8.47
C GLU A 54 -7.47 -5.80 -7.54
N ALA A 55 -6.50 -6.70 -7.55
CA ALA A 55 -6.52 -7.89 -6.72
C ALA A 55 -6.50 -7.57 -5.22
N VAL A 56 -5.69 -6.62 -4.79
CA VAL A 56 -5.65 -6.20 -3.38
C VAL A 56 -6.96 -5.54 -2.96
N CYS A 57 -7.55 -4.70 -3.81
CA CYS A 57 -8.84 -4.07 -3.53
C CYS A 57 -9.95 -5.12 -3.43
N ARG A 58 -9.99 -6.09 -4.34
CA ARG A 58 -10.96 -7.19 -4.30
C ARG A 58 -10.88 -7.96 -2.99
N GLY A 59 -9.70 -8.40 -2.60
CA GLY A 59 -9.50 -9.11 -1.34
C GLY A 59 -9.95 -8.31 -0.12
N ALA A 60 -9.63 -7.03 -0.09
CA ALA A 60 -10.02 -6.14 1.00
C ALA A 60 -11.53 -5.92 1.08
N VAL A 61 -12.18 -5.64 -0.06
CA VAL A 61 -13.63 -5.40 -0.12
C VAL A 61 -14.43 -6.63 0.26
N GLU A 62 -14.03 -7.81 -0.20
CA GLU A 62 -14.68 -9.08 0.16
C GLU A 62 -14.56 -9.39 1.66
N ALA A 63 -13.56 -8.86 2.35
CA ALA A 63 -13.41 -8.93 3.79
C ALA A 63 -14.00 -7.72 4.55
N GLY A 64 -14.76 -6.86 3.87
CA GLY A 64 -15.43 -5.69 4.46
C GLY A 64 -14.54 -4.47 4.68
N GLY A 65 -13.35 -4.44 4.09
CA GLY A 65 -12.39 -3.35 4.24
C GLY A 65 -12.66 -2.12 3.37
N LEU A 66 -11.94 -1.03 3.70
CA LEU A 66 -11.94 0.21 2.93
C LEU A 66 -10.75 0.22 1.97
N THR A 67 -11.02 0.54 0.71
CA THR A 67 -10.02 0.69 -0.35
C THR A 67 -10.03 2.10 -0.90
N VAL A 68 -8.86 2.71 -0.96
CA VAL A 68 -8.65 4.06 -1.50
C VAL A 68 -7.77 3.93 -2.75
N GLY A 69 -8.27 4.41 -3.88
CA GLY A 69 -7.52 4.46 -5.12
C GLY A 69 -7.13 5.89 -5.46
N ILE A 70 -5.84 6.18 -5.46
CA ILE A 70 -5.30 7.49 -5.86
C ILE A 70 -5.00 7.42 -7.35
N LEU A 71 -5.91 7.98 -8.16
CA LEU A 71 -5.93 7.83 -9.61
C LEU A 71 -5.01 8.83 -10.33
N PRO A 72 -4.39 8.42 -11.44
CA PRO A 72 -3.57 9.33 -12.24
C PRO A 72 -4.40 10.33 -13.05
N GLY A 73 -5.60 9.96 -13.47
CA GLY A 73 -6.50 10.81 -14.25
C GLY A 73 -7.40 11.69 -13.40
N SER A 74 -8.36 12.31 -14.06
CA SER A 74 -9.33 13.21 -13.44
C SER A 74 -10.74 12.63 -13.32
N ASP A 75 -10.95 11.43 -13.84
CA ASP A 75 -12.24 10.73 -13.80
C ASP A 75 -12.23 9.60 -12.75
N PRO A 76 -13.09 9.66 -11.72
CA PRO A 76 -13.20 8.58 -10.73
C PRO A 76 -13.65 7.24 -11.34
N ALA A 77 -14.31 7.26 -12.50
CA ALA A 77 -14.73 6.04 -13.22
C ALA A 77 -13.56 5.21 -13.77
N GLU A 78 -12.34 5.76 -13.81
CA GLU A 78 -11.14 5.02 -14.19
C GLU A 78 -10.67 4.01 -13.11
N ALA A 79 -11.20 4.11 -11.89
CA ALA A 79 -10.87 3.18 -10.82
C ALA A 79 -11.37 1.76 -11.13
N ASN A 80 -10.62 0.75 -10.68
CA ASN A 80 -11.12 -0.61 -10.72
C ASN A 80 -12.39 -0.76 -9.85
N PRO A 81 -13.24 -1.76 -10.10
CA PRO A 81 -14.56 -1.86 -9.47
C PRO A 81 -14.55 -2.10 -7.96
N TYR A 82 -13.40 -2.42 -7.39
CA TYR A 82 -13.23 -2.70 -5.96
C TYR A 82 -12.67 -1.51 -5.17
N VAL A 83 -12.41 -0.40 -5.82
CA VAL A 83 -12.04 0.86 -5.15
C VAL A 83 -13.30 1.50 -4.58
N ARG A 84 -13.39 1.60 -3.26
CA ARG A 84 -14.54 2.22 -2.58
C ARG A 84 -14.45 3.74 -2.54
N LEU A 85 -13.24 4.28 -2.45
CA LEU A 85 -12.98 5.70 -2.43
C LEU A 85 -11.99 6.08 -3.52
N PRO A 86 -12.46 6.42 -4.72
CA PRO A 86 -11.60 6.90 -5.79
C PRO A 86 -11.23 8.37 -5.57
N LEU A 87 -9.95 8.69 -5.65
CA LEU A 87 -9.42 10.04 -5.54
C LEU A 87 -8.69 10.41 -6.83
N PRO A 88 -9.38 11.02 -7.80
CA PRO A 88 -8.76 11.48 -9.04
C PRO A 88 -7.84 12.66 -8.76
N THR A 89 -6.62 12.63 -9.32
CA THR A 89 -5.61 13.67 -9.09
C THR A 89 -5.31 14.51 -10.32
N GLY A 90 -5.47 13.96 -11.52
CA GLY A 90 -5.05 14.60 -12.76
C GLY A 90 -3.53 14.75 -12.90
N LEU A 91 -2.72 14.08 -12.05
CA LEU A 91 -1.27 14.24 -11.99
C LEU A 91 -0.48 13.22 -12.82
N GLY A 92 -1.17 12.28 -13.49
CA GLY A 92 -0.49 11.20 -14.19
C GLY A 92 0.37 10.36 -13.24
N GLU A 93 1.56 9.99 -13.65
CA GLU A 93 2.47 9.17 -12.84
C GLU A 93 2.97 9.85 -11.56
N ALA A 94 2.92 11.18 -11.49
CA ALA A 94 3.31 11.91 -10.28
C ALA A 94 2.43 11.55 -9.07
N ARG A 95 1.23 11.00 -9.28
CA ARG A 95 0.37 10.50 -8.19
C ARG A 95 0.98 9.34 -7.42
N ASN A 96 2.00 8.64 -7.96
CA ASN A 96 2.72 7.57 -7.27
C ASN A 96 3.32 8.06 -5.94
N ALA A 97 3.78 9.29 -5.91
CA ALA A 97 4.25 9.94 -4.69
C ALA A 97 3.15 10.06 -3.63
N LEU A 98 1.92 10.34 -4.05
CA LEU A 98 0.78 10.47 -3.15
C LEU A 98 0.35 9.13 -2.55
N VAL A 99 0.39 8.05 -3.33
CA VAL A 99 0.10 6.68 -2.85
C VAL A 99 1.01 6.35 -1.67
N VAL A 100 2.29 6.55 -1.84
CA VAL A 100 3.29 6.26 -0.81
C VAL A 100 3.16 7.21 0.38
N ARG A 101 2.99 8.50 0.12
CA ARG A 101 2.92 9.51 1.17
C ARG A 101 1.69 9.36 2.07
N ALA A 102 0.60 8.82 1.53
CA ALA A 102 -0.63 8.60 2.27
C ALA A 102 -0.53 7.43 3.27
N ALA A 103 0.51 6.61 3.20
CA ALA A 103 0.63 5.37 3.95
C ALA A 103 1.63 5.43 5.11
N GLU A 104 1.44 4.56 6.07
CA GLU A 104 2.32 4.35 7.22
C GLU A 104 3.31 3.21 6.99
N ALA A 105 3.02 2.32 6.05
CA ALA A 105 3.92 1.31 5.51
C ALA A 105 3.50 0.96 4.08
N VAL A 106 4.42 0.40 3.31
CA VAL A 106 4.24 0.00 1.91
C VAL A 106 4.53 -1.49 1.77
N ILE A 107 3.63 -2.21 1.12
CA ILE A 107 3.87 -3.59 0.64
C ILE A 107 4.04 -3.51 -0.87
N ALA A 108 5.19 -3.93 -1.37
CA ALA A 108 5.49 -4.00 -2.80
C ALA A 108 5.43 -5.46 -3.27
N ILE A 109 4.59 -5.72 -4.28
CA ILE A 109 4.38 -7.06 -4.84
C ILE A 109 4.79 -7.04 -6.30
N GLY A 110 5.82 -7.80 -6.65
CA GLY A 110 6.35 -7.81 -8.02
C GLY A 110 6.67 -6.41 -8.52
N GLY A 111 6.15 -6.10 -9.70
CA GLY A 111 6.19 -4.75 -10.24
C GLY A 111 7.42 -4.42 -11.07
N GLU A 112 7.29 -3.37 -11.86
CA GLU A 112 8.33 -2.86 -12.75
C GLU A 112 8.83 -1.49 -12.28
N PHE A 113 9.19 -0.60 -13.20
CA PHE A 113 9.82 0.68 -12.85
C PHE A 113 8.91 1.66 -12.10
N GLY A 114 7.60 1.62 -12.33
CA GLY A 114 6.63 2.39 -11.54
C GLY A 114 6.68 1.98 -10.07
N THR A 115 6.65 0.68 -9.80
CA THR A 115 6.78 0.12 -8.46
C THR A 115 8.14 0.44 -7.83
N LEU A 116 9.23 0.37 -8.62
CA LEU A 116 10.56 0.76 -8.16
C LEU A 116 10.60 2.23 -7.74
N SER A 117 9.94 3.12 -8.47
CA SER A 117 9.86 4.54 -8.12
C SER A 117 9.15 4.76 -6.79
N GLU A 118 8.06 4.03 -6.54
CA GLU A 118 7.32 4.08 -5.28
C GLU A 118 8.14 3.53 -4.11
N ILE A 119 8.86 2.42 -4.31
CA ILE A 119 9.82 1.88 -3.33
C ILE A 119 10.89 2.93 -2.98
N ALA A 120 11.49 3.54 -3.99
CA ALA A 120 12.54 4.54 -3.78
C ALA A 120 12.04 5.78 -3.01
N LEU A 121 10.84 6.26 -3.31
CA LEU A 121 10.21 7.37 -2.58
C LEU A 121 9.93 7.00 -1.13
N ALA A 122 9.39 5.80 -0.89
CA ALA A 122 9.14 5.31 0.46
C ALA A 122 10.42 5.25 1.29
N LEU A 123 11.47 4.65 0.75
CA LEU A 123 12.78 4.57 1.40
C LEU A 123 13.37 5.95 1.69
N LYS A 124 13.29 6.87 0.73
CA LYS A 124 13.75 8.26 0.89
C LYS A 124 13.04 8.97 2.04
N TRP A 125 11.77 8.70 2.25
CA TRP A 125 10.95 9.35 3.29
C TRP A 125 10.89 8.58 4.60
N GLY A 126 11.63 7.49 4.73
CA GLY A 126 11.64 6.65 5.92
C GLY A 126 10.30 5.94 6.18
N ILE A 127 9.53 5.70 5.11
CA ILE A 127 8.31 4.89 5.18
C ILE A 127 8.72 3.42 5.02
N PRO A 128 8.35 2.53 5.97
CA PRO A 128 8.72 1.12 5.90
C PRO A 128 8.25 0.45 4.60
N VAL A 129 9.12 -0.32 3.97
CA VAL A 129 8.82 -1.08 2.76
C VAL A 129 9.01 -2.56 3.03
N ILE A 130 7.97 -3.35 2.73
CA ILE A 130 7.99 -4.80 2.78
C ILE A 130 7.86 -5.32 1.35
N GLY A 131 8.84 -6.05 0.88
CA GLY A 131 8.88 -6.60 -0.49
C GLY A 131 8.48 -8.07 -0.54
N LEU A 132 7.57 -8.40 -1.44
CA LEU A 132 7.13 -9.75 -1.74
C LEU A 132 7.31 -10.03 -3.24
N GLY A 133 8.34 -10.80 -3.60
CA GLY A 133 8.65 -11.11 -4.99
C GLY A 133 8.93 -9.88 -5.87
N THR A 134 9.49 -8.83 -5.29
CA THR A 134 9.77 -7.55 -5.95
C THR A 134 11.28 -7.30 -6.08
N TRP A 135 11.64 -6.05 -6.32
CA TRP A 135 13.01 -5.61 -6.51
C TRP A 135 13.92 -5.93 -5.33
N THR A 136 15.14 -6.33 -5.63
CA THR A 136 16.25 -6.38 -4.67
C THR A 136 17.18 -5.22 -4.97
N LEU A 137 17.38 -4.35 -3.99
CA LEU A 137 18.18 -3.13 -4.14
C LEU A 137 19.53 -3.29 -3.43
N HIS A 138 20.58 -3.01 -4.16
CA HIS A 138 21.94 -3.05 -3.63
C HIS A 138 22.76 -1.85 -4.13
N ARG A 139 23.48 -1.23 -3.20
CA ARG A 139 24.51 -0.24 -3.50
C ARG A 139 25.65 -0.37 -2.49
N PRO A 140 26.92 -0.43 -2.91
CA PRO A 140 28.04 -0.43 -1.98
C PRO A 140 28.01 0.78 -1.03
N GLY A 141 28.24 0.54 0.24
CA GLY A 141 28.28 1.59 1.28
C GLY A 141 26.92 2.10 1.75
N ILE A 142 25.81 1.57 1.23
CA ILE A 142 24.46 1.91 1.69
C ILE A 142 23.73 0.64 2.13
N THR A 143 23.19 0.67 3.35
CA THR A 143 22.23 -0.33 3.80
C THR A 143 20.83 0.09 3.37
N VAL A 144 20.18 -0.73 2.55
CA VAL A 144 18.80 -0.48 2.11
C VAL A 144 17.84 -1.06 3.16
N PRO A 145 17.05 -0.23 3.87
CA PRO A 145 16.18 -0.68 4.95
C PRO A 145 14.84 -1.22 4.41
N MET A 146 14.91 -2.17 3.48
CA MET A 146 13.76 -2.85 2.90
C MET A 146 13.72 -4.28 3.40
N GLU A 147 12.60 -4.70 3.95
CA GLU A 147 12.39 -6.07 4.39
C GLU A 147 11.87 -6.91 3.21
N THR A 148 12.45 -8.08 3.01
CA THR A 148 11.97 -9.06 2.00
C THR A 148 11.32 -10.22 2.73
N VAL A 149 10.14 -10.62 2.28
CA VAL A 149 9.36 -11.72 2.82
C VAL A 149 8.99 -12.71 1.71
N SER A 150 8.57 -13.91 2.10
CA SER A 150 8.25 -15.00 1.16
C SER A 150 6.77 -15.37 1.11
N SER A 151 5.94 -14.75 1.95
CA SER A 151 4.49 -15.00 1.95
C SER A 151 3.68 -13.71 2.15
N PRO A 152 2.44 -13.67 1.62
CA PRO A 152 1.56 -12.53 1.82
C PRO A 152 1.16 -12.33 3.29
N GLU A 153 1.04 -13.39 4.06
CA GLU A 153 0.75 -13.35 5.50
C GLU A 153 1.87 -12.66 6.27
N GLU A 154 3.12 -13.01 5.95
CA GLU A 154 4.28 -12.38 6.54
C GLU A 154 4.39 -10.90 6.14
N ALA A 155 4.10 -10.57 4.87
CA ALA A 155 4.09 -9.21 4.39
C ALA A 155 3.14 -8.32 5.20
N VAL A 156 1.92 -8.79 5.44
CA VAL A 156 0.92 -8.06 6.24
C VAL A 156 1.36 -7.93 7.69
N ALA A 157 1.83 -9.01 8.32
CA ALA A 157 2.27 -8.97 9.71
C ALA A 157 3.41 -7.96 9.92
N ARG A 158 4.40 -7.96 9.03
CA ARG A 158 5.52 -7.01 9.07
C ARG A 158 5.08 -5.57 8.82
N ALA A 159 4.26 -5.33 7.80
CA ALA A 159 3.75 -3.99 7.47
C ALA A 159 2.96 -3.40 8.64
N LEU A 160 2.05 -4.15 9.24
CA LEU A 160 1.28 -3.70 10.40
C LEU A 160 2.16 -3.42 11.61
N ALA A 161 3.15 -4.27 11.89
CA ALA A 161 4.09 -4.05 13.01
C ALA A 161 4.89 -2.76 12.82
N ARG A 162 5.39 -2.51 11.61
CA ARG A 162 6.14 -1.28 11.29
C ARG A 162 5.25 -0.03 11.30
N ALA A 163 4.03 -0.13 10.78
CA ALA A 163 3.07 0.97 10.80
C ALA A 163 2.69 1.37 12.24
N ARG A 164 2.42 0.40 13.11
CA ARG A 164 2.11 0.65 14.53
C ARG A 164 3.27 1.32 15.27
N ALA A 165 4.51 0.86 15.05
CA ALA A 165 5.68 1.46 15.66
C ALA A 165 5.87 2.91 15.23
N ARG A 166 5.64 3.21 13.95
CA ARG A 166 5.70 4.57 13.42
C ARG A 166 4.60 5.46 13.97
N HIS A 167 3.40 4.94 14.12
CA HIS A 167 2.25 5.66 14.68
C HIS A 167 2.50 6.07 16.14
N ALA A 168 3.09 5.18 16.94
CA ALA A 168 3.43 5.44 18.34
C ALA A 168 4.51 6.51 18.52
N LEU A 169 5.39 6.72 17.52
CA LEU A 169 6.42 7.76 17.57
C LEU A 169 5.89 9.15 17.17
N ALA A 170 4.71 9.22 16.56
CA ALA A 170 4.08 10.46 16.12
C ALA A 170 3.03 11.00 17.11
N SER A 171 2.77 10.24 18.17
CA SER A 171 1.84 10.60 19.27
C SER A 171 2.58 11.20 20.43
#